data_6cad6665f38bc603ed686368286a7592
#
_entry.id   6cad6665f38bc603ed686368286a7592
#
_cell.length_a   1.000
_cell.length_b   1.000
_cell.length_c   1.000
_cell.angle_alpha   90.00
_cell.angle_beta   90.00
_cell.angle_gamma   90.00
#
_symmetry.space_group_name_H-M   'P 1'
#
loop_
_entity.id
_entity.type
_entity.pdbx_description
1 polymer ?
#
loop_
_entity_poly.entity_id
_entity_poly.type
_entity_poly.pdbx_seq_one_letter_code
_entity_poly.pdbx_strand_id
1 'polypeptide(L)'
;HLGIYAAYSLLVFVALYYFLTEWQSNCFMYYYFRHRLGCSAPKAFCSLYLSYFTFGQTIIDKIAILAGLEEKYTYTFDGVEHLKELLANQQSAILISAHIGNFEIAEPFFRKIDLKLQISTITTDMERSVIKEYLEGITERKSLNQYIYVKPDMSHIFDYIMFFWR
;
A
#
# COMPACT_ATOMS: atom_id res chain seq x y z
N HIS A 1 -6.44 20.51 10.19
CA HIS A 1 -7.24 20.29 8.97
C HIS A 1 -6.54 20.74 7.67
N LEU A 2 -5.59 21.67 7.73
CA LEU A 2 -4.82 22.11 6.55
C LEU A 2 -3.72 21.10 6.12
N GLY A 3 -3.31 20.17 6.99
CA GLY A 3 -2.13 19.35 6.80
C GLY A 3 -2.12 18.51 5.51
N ILE A 4 -3.23 17.81 5.17
CA ILE A 4 -3.31 16.97 3.96
C ILE A 4 -3.27 17.82 2.69
N TYR A 5 -4.02 18.93 2.65
CA TYR A 5 -4.03 19.83 1.50
C TYR A 5 -2.68 20.51 1.28
N ALA A 6 -2.01 20.90 2.39
CA ALA A 6 -0.65 21.43 2.32
C ALA A 6 0.34 20.38 1.80
N ALA A 7 0.21 19.13 2.25
CA ALA A 7 1.04 18.02 1.77
C ALA A 7 0.84 17.76 0.26
N TYR A 8 -0.40 17.77 -0.23
CA TYR A 8 -0.67 17.65 -1.67
C TYR A 8 -0.15 18.84 -2.49
N SER A 9 -0.25 20.06 -1.94
CA SER A 9 0.31 21.23 -2.61
C SER A 9 1.84 21.13 -2.72
N LEU A 10 2.51 20.69 -1.65
CA LEU A 10 3.95 20.45 -1.67
C LEU A 10 4.33 19.32 -2.64
N LEU A 11 3.50 18.27 -2.72
CA LEU A 11 3.72 17.12 -3.59
C LEU A 11 3.86 17.52 -5.07
N VAL A 12 3.17 18.57 -5.52
CA VAL A 12 3.30 19.08 -6.90
C VAL A 12 4.77 19.42 -7.20
N PHE A 13 5.45 20.10 -6.26
CA PHE A 13 6.85 20.48 -6.42
C PHE A 13 7.79 19.27 -6.27
N VAL A 14 7.49 18.37 -5.35
CA VAL A 14 8.27 17.14 -5.15
C VAL A 14 8.19 16.25 -6.40
N ALA A 15 6.99 16.06 -6.95
CA ALA A 15 6.79 15.29 -8.18
C ALA A 15 7.53 15.94 -9.37
N LEU A 16 7.51 17.27 -9.45
CA LEU A 16 8.26 18.01 -10.49
C LEU A 16 9.76 17.83 -10.32
N TYR A 17 10.26 17.85 -9.09
CA TYR A 17 11.68 17.60 -8.81
C TYR A 17 12.11 16.21 -9.34
N TYR A 18 11.42 15.13 -8.97
CA TYR A 18 11.74 13.80 -9.47
C TYR A 18 11.57 13.67 -10.98
N PHE A 19 10.54 14.28 -11.54
CA PHE A 19 10.34 14.34 -12.98
C PHE A 19 11.53 14.98 -13.73
N LEU A 20 12.19 15.96 -13.14
CA LEU A 20 13.33 16.64 -13.74
C LEU A 20 14.67 15.95 -13.48
N THR A 21 14.82 15.25 -12.36
CA THR A 21 16.11 14.70 -11.90
C THR A 21 16.29 13.21 -12.21
N GLU A 22 15.21 12.42 -12.22
CA GLU A 22 15.27 10.96 -12.36
C GLU A 22 15.29 10.51 -13.84
N TRP A 23 16.32 10.92 -14.58
CA TRP A 23 16.41 10.67 -16.01
C TRP A 23 16.28 9.21 -16.41
N GLN A 24 16.94 8.30 -15.69
CA GLN A 24 16.92 6.87 -16.01
C GLN A 24 15.51 6.28 -15.84
N SER A 25 14.87 6.54 -14.71
CA SER A 25 13.50 6.10 -14.46
C SER A 25 12.50 6.70 -15.46
N ASN A 26 12.71 7.97 -15.82
CA ASN A 26 11.89 8.67 -16.80
C ASN A 26 11.97 8.01 -18.18
N CYS A 27 13.16 7.61 -18.63
CA CYS A 27 13.33 6.91 -19.90
C CYS A 27 12.56 5.59 -19.92
N PHE A 28 12.64 4.79 -18.84
CA PHE A 28 11.90 3.53 -18.75
C PHE A 28 10.40 3.73 -18.72
N MET A 29 9.89 4.67 -17.91
CA MET A 29 8.47 4.98 -17.84
C MET A 29 7.94 5.54 -19.16
N TYR A 30 8.68 6.44 -19.80
CA TYR A 30 8.30 6.98 -21.11
C TYR A 30 8.20 5.87 -22.16
N TYR A 31 9.21 4.97 -22.22
CA TYR A 31 9.19 3.81 -23.11
C TYR A 31 7.94 2.96 -22.85
N TYR A 32 7.61 2.68 -21.59
CA TYR A 32 6.42 1.91 -21.20
C TYR A 32 5.14 2.57 -21.71
N PHE A 33 4.93 3.86 -21.44
CA PHE A 33 3.74 4.58 -21.90
C PHE A 33 3.64 4.64 -23.44
N ARG A 34 4.77 4.84 -24.12
CA ARG A 34 4.79 4.93 -25.58
C ARG A 34 4.58 3.59 -26.28
N HIS A 35 5.34 2.58 -25.87
CA HIS A 35 5.45 1.33 -26.64
C HIS A 35 4.58 0.19 -26.08
N ARG A 36 4.27 0.19 -24.79
CA ARG A 36 3.41 -0.85 -24.19
C ARG A 36 1.95 -0.42 -24.11
N LEU A 37 1.69 0.83 -23.76
CA LEU A 37 0.34 1.37 -23.64
C LEU A 37 -0.13 2.15 -24.89
N GLY A 38 0.73 2.35 -25.90
CA GLY A 38 0.38 3.01 -27.15
C GLY A 38 0.01 4.48 -27.00
N CYS A 39 0.42 5.16 -25.94
CA CYS A 39 0.12 6.57 -25.73
C CYS A 39 0.81 7.45 -26.78
N SER A 40 0.20 8.57 -27.19
CA SER A 40 0.86 9.60 -27.95
C SER A 40 2.02 10.24 -27.16
N ALA A 41 3.00 10.85 -27.82
CA ALA A 41 4.17 11.41 -27.14
C ALA A 41 3.80 12.44 -26.05
N PRO A 42 2.92 13.42 -26.28
CA PRO A 42 2.53 14.36 -25.22
C PRO A 42 1.79 13.66 -24.08
N LYS A 43 0.92 12.67 -24.37
CA LYS A 43 0.22 11.90 -23.35
C LYS A 43 1.19 11.09 -22.50
N ALA A 44 2.20 10.44 -23.11
CA ALA A 44 3.23 9.70 -22.38
C ALA A 44 4.02 10.62 -21.44
N PHE A 45 4.34 11.82 -21.86
CA PHE A 45 5.06 12.81 -21.07
C PHE A 45 4.25 13.30 -19.87
N CYS A 46 2.96 13.60 -20.07
CA CYS A 46 2.04 13.94 -18.97
C CYS A 46 1.85 12.79 -18.01
N SER A 47 1.69 11.56 -18.53
CA SER A 47 1.52 10.36 -17.70
C SER A 47 2.75 10.07 -16.82
N LEU A 48 3.93 10.40 -17.31
CA LEU A 48 5.18 10.27 -16.56
C LEU A 48 5.20 11.17 -15.33
N TYR A 49 4.86 12.47 -15.48
CA TYR A 49 4.71 13.37 -14.33
C TYR A 49 3.62 12.90 -13.37
N LEU A 50 2.46 12.53 -13.91
CA LEU A 50 1.34 12.04 -13.11
C LEU A 50 1.69 10.77 -12.33
N SER A 51 2.58 9.92 -12.83
CA SER A 51 3.02 8.73 -12.10
C SER A 51 3.75 9.08 -10.82
N TYR A 52 4.65 10.06 -10.83
CA TYR A 52 5.30 10.55 -9.62
C TYR A 52 4.30 11.19 -8.65
N PHE A 53 3.40 12.00 -9.19
CA PHE A 53 2.38 12.65 -8.37
C PHE A 53 1.46 11.63 -7.70
N THR A 54 0.92 10.68 -8.47
CA THR A 54 0.02 9.62 -7.94
C THR A 54 0.74 8.74 -6.94
N PHE A 55 1.99 8.36 -7.20
CA PHE A 55 2.79 7.60 -6.24
C PHE A 55 2.98 8.37 -4.93
N GLY A 56 3.31 9.65 -5.00
CA GLY A 56 3.40 10.49 -3.81
C GLY A 56 2.06 10.63 -3.06
N GLN A 57 0.93 10.69 -3.77
CA GLN A 57 -0.39 10.66 -3.15
C GLN A 57 -0.61 9.37 -2.35
N THR A 58 -0.28 8.19 -2.90
CA THR A 58 -0.45 6.92 -2.19
C THR A 58 0.33 6.90 -0.87
N ILE A 59 1.53 7.49 -0.84
CA ILE A 59 2.35 7.59 0.38
C ILE A 59 1.70 8.53 1.40
N ILE A 60 1.25 9.71 0.95
CA ILE A 60 0.57 10.69 1.84
C ILE A 60 -0.71 10.09 2.42
N ASP A 61 -1.51 9.42 1.59
CA ASP A 61 -2.76 8.78 2.01
C ASP A 61 -2.50 7.68 3.04
N LYS A 62 -1.51 6.81 2.79
CA LYS A 62 -1.09 5.78 3.73
C LYS A 62 -0.72 6.39 5.09
N ILE A 63 0.14 7.40 5.11
CA ILE A 63 0.55 8.07 6.35
C ILE A 63 -0.63 8.73 7.05
N ALA A 64 -1.51 9.40 6.30
CA ALA A 64 -2.67 10.09 6.86
C ALA A 64 -3.66 9.10 7.53
N ILE A 65 -3.92 7.96 6.90
CA ILE A 65 -4.80 6.92 7.43
C ILE A 65 -4.18 6.27 8.66
N LEU A 66 -2.89 5.92 8.62
CA LEU A 66 -2.17 5.38 9.78
C LEU A 66 -2.11 6.38 10.95
N ALA A 67 -2.06 7.69 10.67
CA ALA A 67 -2.15 8.74 11.66
C ALA A 67 -3.56 8.96 12.24
N GLY A 68 -4.57 8.18 11.80
CA GLY A 68 -5.94 8.24 12.29
C GLY A 68 -6.83 9.28 11.61
N LEU A 69 -6.44 9.73 10.40
CA LEU A 69 -7.24 10.66 9.59
C LEU A 69 -8.15 9.92 8.59
N GLU A 70 -8.46 8.66 8.83
CA GLU A 70 -9.27 7.81 7.97
C GLU A 70 -10.69 8.33 7.70
N GLU A 71 -11.24 9.13 8.62
CA GLU A 71 -12.57 9.76 8.46
C GLU A 71 -12.63 10.79 7.31
N LYS A 72 -11.47 11.24 6.83
CA LYS A 72 -11.40 12.15 5.68
C LYS A 72 -11.49 11.47 4.33
N TYR A 73 -11.45 10.13 4.32
CA TYR A 73 -11.49 9.33 3.11
C TYR A 73 -12.84 8.67 2.96
N THR A 74 -13.42 8.78 1.78
CA THR A 74 -14.63 8.06 1.41
C THR A 74 -14.21 6.79 0.67
N TYR A 75 -14.76 5.66 1.07
CA TYR A 75 -14.49 4.36 0.43
C TYR A 75 -15.78 3.57 0.31
N THR A 76 -15.83 2.74 -0.70
CA THR A 76 -16.90 1.77 -0.91
C THR A 76 -16.28 0.38 -0.99
N PHE A 77 -16.94 -0.59 -0.38
CA PHE A 77 -16.58 -1.98 -0.49
C PHE A 77 -17.53 -2.69 -1.43
N ASP A 78 -16.98 -3.52 -2.30
CA ASP A 78 -17.73 -4.47 -3.11
C ASP A 78 -17.34 -5.89 -2.68
N GLY A 79 -18.32 -6.80 -2.56
CA GLY A 79 -18.09 -8.19 -2.18
C GLY A 79 -17.79 -8.45 -0.70
N VAL A 80 -18.04 -7.49 0.18
CA VAL A 80 -17.85 -7.65 1.66
C VAL A 80 -18.69 -8.79 2.23
N GLU A 81 -19.80 -9.09 1.60
CA GLU A 81 -20.73 -10.16 2.00
C GLU A 81 -20.04 -11.52 2.05
N HIS A 82 -19.15 -11.81 1.07
CA HIS A 82 -18.39 -13.05 1.03
C HIS A 82 -17.45 -13.18 2.23
N LEU A 83 -16.78 -12.09 2.61
CA LEU A 83 -15.89 -12.10 3.78
C LEU A 83 -16.71 -12.28 5.07
N LYS A 84 -17.86 -11.61 5.21
CA LYS A 84 -18.73 -11.76 6.37
C LYS A 84 -19.28 -13.18 6.49
N GLU A 85 -19.62 -13.83 5.38
CA GLU A 85 -20.10 -15.20 5.36
C GLU A 85 -19.02 -16.18 5.84
N LEU A 86 -17.78 -16.02 5.36
CA LEU A 86 -16.63 -16.82 5.81
C LEU A 86 -16.41 -16.67 7.32
N LEU A 87 -16.44 -15.44 7.82
CA LEU A 87 -16.28 -15.16 9.25
C LEU A 87 -17.41 -15.74 10.11
N ALA A 88 -18.65 -15.62 9.63
CA ALA A 88 -19.81 -16.21 10.34
C ALA A 88 -19.72 -17.73 10.45
N ASN A 89 -19.14 -18.38 9.43
CA ASN A 89 -18.93 -19.83 9.39
C ASN A 89 -17.63 -20.27 10.07
N GLN A 90 -16.88 -19.34 10.70
CA GLN A 90 -15.58 -19.58 11.32
C GLN A 90 -14.56 -20.24 10.34
N GLN A 91 -14.63 -19.87 9.07
CA GLN A 91 -13.74 -20.37 8.04
C GLN A 91 -12.53 -19.46 7.87
N SER A 92 -11.35 -20.06 7.75
CA SER A 92 -10.15 -19.35 7.38
C SER A 92 -10.13 -19.11 5.87
N ALA A 93 -9.52 -17.98 5.45
CA ALA A 93 -9.38 -17.64 4.05
C ALA A 93 -8.00 -17.08 3.74
N ILE A 94 -7.55 -17.27 2.51
CA ILE A 94 -6.35 -16.62 1.99
C ILE A 94 -6.79 -15.46 1.10
N LEU A 95 -6.44 -14.24 1.49
CA LEU A 95 -6.70 -13.04 0.73
C LEU A 95 -5.52 -12.75 -0.19
N ILE A 96 -5.73 -12.85 -1.49
CA ILE A 96 -4.71 -12.54 -2.49
C ILE A 96 -4.99 -11.15 -3.03
N SER A 97 -4.00 -10.25 -2.90
CA SER A 97 -4.07 -8.89 -3.39
C SER A 97 -3.04 -8.64 -4.50
N ALA A 98 -3.37 -7.73 -5.42
CA ALA A 98 -2.42 -7.23 -6.40
C ALA A 98 -1.87 -5.87 -5.96
N HIS A 99 -0.63 -5.54 -6.41
CA HIS A 99 -0.03 -4.22 -6.20
C HIS A 99 -0.66 -3.18 -7.14
N ILE A 100 -1.97 -2.94 -6.99
CA ILE A 100 -2.73 -1.99 -7.81
C ILE A 100 -3.33 -0.95 -6.88
N GLY A 101 -3.10 0.32 -7.18
CA GLY A 101 -3.55 1.43 -6.35
C GLY A 101 -2.87 1.46 -4.98
N ASN A 102 -3.60 1.90 -3.98
CA ASN A 102 -3.12 1.99 -2.59
C ASN A 102 -3.67 0.82 -1.74
N PHE A 103 -3.29 -0.42 -2.06
CA PHE A 103 -3.80 -1.62 -1.39
C PHE A 103 -3.42 -1.68 0.11
N GLU A 104 -2.34 -1.04 0.51
CA GLU A 104 -1.87 -1.05 1.90
C GLU A 104 -2.83 -0.32 2.86
N ILE A 105 -3.65 0.60 2.35
CA ILE A 105 -4.67 1.28 3.17
C ILE A 105 -5.90 0.41 3.44
N ALA A 106 -6.02 -0.75 2.80
CA ALA A 106 -7.16 -1.64 3.00
C ALA A 106 -7.21 -2.22 4.44
N GLU A 107 -6.06 -2.41 5.07
CA GLU A 107 -5.96 -2.99 6.41
C GLU A 107 -6.81 -2.28 7.47
N PRO A 108 -6.73 -0.97 7.69
CA PRO A 108 -7.58 -0.27 8.66
C PRO A 108 -9.07 -0.41 8.38
N PHE A 109 -9.45 -0.64 7.11
CA PHE A 109 -10.84 -0.80 6.72
C PHE A 109 -11.39 -2.20 7.00
N PHE A 110 -10.57 -3.23 6.95
CA PHE A 110 -10.98 -4.59 7.34
C PHE A 110 -11.45 -4.65 8.80
N ARG A 111 -10.86 -3.86 9.69
CA ARG A 111 -11.27 -3.76 11.09
C ARG A 111 -12.70 -3.22 11.28
N LYS A 112 -13.18 -2.42 10.32
CA LYS A 112 -14.55 -1.93 10.35
C LYS A 112 -15.57 -3.02 9.98
N ILE A 113 -15.11 -4.10 9.34
CA ILE A 113 -15.96 -5.25 9.01
C ILE A 113 -16.14 -6.13 10.24
N ASP A 114 -15.04 -6.47 10.92
CA ASP A 114 -15.05 -7.20 12.19
C ASP A 114 -13.81 -6.82 13.02
N LEU A 115 -14.06 -6.39 14.28
CA LEU A 115 -13.00 -6.03 15.23
C LEU A 115 -12.16 -7.22 15.69
N LYS A 116 -12.66 -8.46 15.52
CA LYS A 116 -11.97 -9.70 15.90
C LYS A 116 -11.17 -10.31 14.76
N LEU A 117 -11.24 -9.73 13.57
CA LEU A 117 -10.54 -10.23 12.39
C LEU A 117 -9.04 -10.17 12.62
N GLN A 118 -8.40 -11.33 12.66
CA GLN A 118 -6.94 -11.46 12.68
C GLN A 118 -6.44 -11.62 11.24
N ILE A 119 -5.57 -10.71 10.82
CA ILE A 119 -4.98 -10.75 9.49
C ILE A 119 -3.49 -10.99 9.65
N SER A 120 -3.00 -12.07 9.03
CA SER A 120 -1.57 -12.35 8.93
C SER A 120 -1.08 -11.96 7.54
N THR A 121 -0.19 -10.98 7.50
CA THR A 121 0.35 -10.46 6.23
C THR A 121 1.70 -11.07 5.96
N ILE A 122 1.83 -11.80 4.85
CA ILE A 122 3.11 -12.33 4.37
C ILE A 122 3.79 -11.26 3.54
N THR A 123 4.98 -10.84 3.92
CA THR A 123 5.75 -9.81 3.22
C THR A 123 7.24 -10.14 3.20
N THR A 124 8.00 -9.49 2.32
CA THR A 124 9.44 -9.61 2.25
C THR A 124 10.11 -8.51 3.06
N ASP A 125 11.21 -8.82 3.73
CA ASP A 125 12.00 -7.85 4.53
C ASP A 125 12.91 -7.00 3.61
N MET A 126 12.30 -6.31 2.63
CA MET A 126 13.02 -5.47 1.66
C MET A 126 12.85 -3.96 1.91
N GLU A 127 12.08 -3.56 2.91
CA GLU A 127 11.91 -2.15 3.23
C GLU A 127 13.18 -1.58 3.90
N ARG A 128 13.51 -0.33 3.55
CA ARG A 128 14.61 0.37 4.22
C ARG A 128 14.31 0.50 5.71
N SER A 129 15.26 0.12 6.55
CA SER A 129 15.12 0.06 8.01
C SER A 129 14.53 1.32 8.65
N VAL A 130 14.86 2.50 8.13
CA VAL A 130 14.37 3.79 8.62
C VAL A 130 12.86 3.97 8.41
N ILE A 131 12.35 3.56 7.24
CA ILE A 131 10.91 3.64 6.93
C ILE A 131 10.15 2.63 7.76
N LYS A 132 10.71 1.43 7.91
CA LYS A 132 10.15 0.34 8.72
C LYS A 132 10.01 0.78 10.18
N GLU A 133 11.07 1.30 10.79
CA GLU A 133 11.08 1.78 12.19
C GLU A 133 10.05 2.90 12.42
N TYR A 134 9.93 3.83 11.48
CA TYR A 134 8.94 4.91 11.55
C TYR A 134 7.50 4.38 11.44
N LEU A 135 7.24 3.47 10.51
CA LEU A 135 5.92 2.87 10.33
C LEU A 135 5.55 1.95 11.50
N GLU A 136 6.48 1.15 12.01
CA GLU A 136 6.29 0.33 13.21
C GLU A 136 5.92 1.19 14.42
N GLY A 137 6.62 2.28 14.65
CA GLY A 137 6.32 3.22 15.75
C GLY A 137 4.91 3.83 15.69
N ILE A 138 4.35 3.97 14.49
CA ILE A 138 2.96 4.44 14.30
C ILE A 138 1.98 3.26 14.41
N THR A 139 2.35 2.09 13.90
CA THR A 139 1.47 0.92 13.74
C THR A 139 1.38 0.07 15.00
N GLU A 140 2.47 -0.06 15.80
CA GLU A 140 2.49 -0.85 17.05
C GLU A 140 1.39 -0.44 18.05
N ARG A 141 0.96 0.81 18.00
CA ARG A 141 -0.13 1.29 18.87
C ARG A 141 -1.53 0.83 18.44
N LYS A 142 -1.71 0.28 17.22
CA LYS A 142 -3.03 -0.01 16.65
C LYS A 142 -3.14 -1.33 15.87
N SER A 143 -2.05 -2.04 15.59
CA SER A 143 -2.08 -3.22 14.73
C SER A 143 -2.38 -4.50 15.50
N LEU A 144 -3.46 -5.19 15.12
CA LEU A 144 -3.72 -6.59 15.46
C LEU A 144 -3.11 -7.55 14.42
N ASN A 145 -2.38 -7.00 13.47
CA ASN A 145 -1.81 -7.76 12.36
C ASN A 145 -0.49 -8.37 12.75
N GLN A 146 -0.36 -9.63 12.40
CA GLN A 146 0.89 -10.35 12.49
C GLN A 146 1.59 -10.32 11.13
N TYR A 147 2.77 -9.71 11.08
CA TYR A 147 3.61 -9.72 9.87
C TYR A 147 4.51 -10.95 9.87
N ILE A 148 4.46 -11.71 8.80
CA ILE A 148 5.32 -12.87 8.56
C ILE A 148 6.32 -12.47 7.49
N TYR A 149 7.58 -12.27 7.90
CA TYR A 149 8.64 -11.85 6.99
C TYR A 149 9.28 -13.06 6.32
N VAL A 150 9.18 -13.12 4.98
CA VAL A 150 9.85 -14.16 4.19
C VAL A 150 11.28 -13.73 3.89
N LYS A 151 12.25 -14.53 4.35
CA LYS A 151 13.66 -14.34 3.99
C LYS A 151 14.00 -15.18 2.76
N PRO A 152 14.92 -14.68 1.88
CA PRO A 152 15.31 -15.39 0.66
C PRO A 152 15.94 -16.75 0.87
N ASP A 153 16.53 -16.98 2.06
CA ASP A 153 17.27 -18.20 2.41
C ASP A 153 16.39 -19.36 2.92
N MET A 154 15.08 -19.18 2.92
CA MET A 154 14.12 -20.21 3.38
C MET A 154 14.36 -20.70 4.84
N SER A 155 15.21 -20.03 5.61
CA SER A 155 15.58 -20.44 6.97
C SER A 155 14.41 -20.48 7.97
N HIS A 156 13.33 -19.79 7.63
CA HIS A 156 12.12 -19.68 8.45
C HIS A 156 10.94 -20.55 8.01
N ILE A 157 11.17 -21.54 7.13
CA ILE A 157 10.08 -22.40 6.64
C ILE A 157 9.38 -23.14 7.79
N PHE A 158 10.12 -23.49 8.83
CA PHE A 158 9.56 -24.13 10.02
C PHE A 158 8.70 -23.19 10.85
N ASP A 159 9.02 -21.89 10.91
CA ASP A 159 8.23 -20.90 11.60
C ASP A 159 6.87 -20.73 10.91
N TYR A 160 6.84 -20.81 9.56
CA TYR A 160 5.60 -20.79 8.79
C TYR A 160 4.76 -22.03 9.04
N ILE A 161 5.36 -23.21 9.03
CA ILE A 161 4.66 -24.47 9.30
C ILE A 161 4.03 -24.42 10.69
N MET A 162 4.78 -24.00 11.72
CA MET A 162 4.30 -23.88 13.09
C MET A 162 3.19 -22.84 13.25
N PHE A 163 3.21 -21.78 12.43
CA PHE A 163 2.17 -20.76 12.43
C PHE A 163 0.83 -21.28 11.88
N PHE A 164 0.87 -22.08 10.80
CA PHE A 164 -0.34 -22.67 10.21
C PHE A 164 -0.93 -23.84 11.00
N TRP A 165 -0.21 -24.37 12.00
CA TRP A 165 -0.63 -25.49 12.84
C TRP A 165 -1.26 -25.04 14.18
N ARG A 166 -1.31 -23.77 14.46
CA ARG A 166 -2.00 -23.19 15.63
C ARG A 166 -3.38 -22.66 15.26
#